data_165778b274b46b97072787c90598118d
#
_entry.id   165778b274b46b97072787c90598118d
#
_cell.length_a   1.000
_cell.length_b   1.000
_cell.length_c   1.000
_cell.angle_alpha   90.00
_cell.angle_beta   90.00
_cell.angle_gamma   90.00
#
_symmetry.space_group_name_H-M   'P 1'
#
loop_
_entity.id
_entity.type
_entity.pdbx_description
1 polymer ?
#
loop_
_entity_poly.entity_id
_entity_poly.type
_entity_poly.pdbx_seq_one_letter_code
_entity_poly.pdbx_strand_id
1 'polypeptide(L)'
;MQDGEPTETADETKAVADYYKVLNNMLSVFDLEKLYIPPQLDESQGLYGNQLLVEEAVLKELDLKDPKGSHLLDMGCGRGRVSYHFATLTGGQVSGYNIDPNQIESAIDWAAECRMSDRLHFKVGNHHEPLEYESGTFDGCFSFQAVWPFFKKEELDEHAADMYRVLKPGARYACSEYLLTPHFDWDNEEHVTLHKAFLPTLAATQSMYPADVCAALERAGFRIVLSAPSKGAAWPICEQKRDLILHGRRVIRALEAVRILPPWVEESLDLLQSGGEAWTLAEKAKIADLNWRIVAEKPLA
;
A
#
# COMPACT_ATOMS: atom_id res chain seq x y z
N MET A 1 0.94 38.72 -10.43
CA MET A 1 1.15 37.26 -10.32
C MET A 1 1.14 36.99 -8.84
N GLN A 2 0.07 36.44 -8.33
CA GLN A 2 -0.04 35.98 -6.94
C GLN A 2 0.54 34.56 -6.92
N ASP A 3 1.69 34.43 -6.26
CA ASP A 3 2.22 33.11 -5.92
C ASP A 3 1.24 32.52 -4.89
N GLY A 4 0.42 31.57 -5.32
CA GLY A 4 -0.48 30.85 -4.43
C GLY A 4 0.37 30.05 -3.44
N GLU A 5 0.08 30.19 -2.15
CA GLU A 5 0.61 29.26 -1.15
C GLU A 5 0.25 27.83 -1.54
N PRO A 6 1.17 26.87 -1.37
CA PRO A 6 0.87 25.46 -1.65
C PRO A 6 -0.34 25.03 -0.81
N THR A 7 -1.28 24.35 -1.43
CA THR A 7 -2.42 23.80 -0.72
C THR A 7 -1.94 22.68 0.23
N GLU A 8 -2.59 22.52 1.37
CA GLU A 8 -2.26 21.48 2.38
C GLU A 8 -2.07 20.08 1.76
N THR A 9 -2.89 19.74 0.76
CA THR A 9 -2.81 18.49 -0.01
C THR A 9 -1.52 18.39 -0.86
N ALA A 10 -1.01 19.52 -1.39
CA ALA A 10 0.23 19.52 -2.14
C ALA A 10 1.45 19.29 -1.23
N ASP A 11 1.41 19.80 0.01
CA ASP A 11 2.45 19.56 1.02
C ASP A 11 2.43 18.11 1.52
N GLU A 12 1.25 17.51 1.73
CA GLU A 12 1.09 16.10 2.08
C GLU A 12 1.62 15.18 0.96
N THR A 13 1.25 15.45 -0.28
CA THR A 13 1.74 14.72 -1.47
C THR A 13 3.26 14.78 -1.58
N LYS A 14 3.85 15.95 -1.35
CA LYS A 14 5.30 16.13 -1.34
C LYS A 14 5.96 15.37 -0.19
N ALA A 15 5.39 15.38 1.01
CA ALA A 15 5.90 14.66 2.17
C ALA A 15 5.94 13.15 1.91
N VAL A 16 4.91 12.59 1.28
CA VAL A 16 4.86 11.17 0.86
C VAL A 16 5.94 10.87 -0.17
N ALA A 17 6.11 11.71 -1.18
CA ALA A 17 7.15 11.52 -2.21
C ALA A 17 8.57 11.62 -1.62
N ASP A 18 8.82 12.57 -0.72
CA ASP A 18 10.10 12.72 -0.04
C ASP A 18 10.40 11.52 0.89
N TYR A 19 9.39 10.99 1.58
CA TYR A 19 9.52 9.76 2.38
C TYR A 19 9.95 8.57 1.52
N TYR A 20 9.27 8.33 0.40
CA TYR A 20 9.63 7.24 -0.50
C TYR A 20 11.02 7.42 -1.13
N LYS A 21 11.45 8.65 -1.40
CA LYS A 21 12.79 8.93 -1.90
C LYS A 21 13.88 8.49 -0.89
N VAL A 22 13.65 8.76 0.39
CA VAL A 22 14.56 8.31 1.48
C VAL A 22 14.49 6.80 1.64
N LEU A 23 13.29 6.26 1.73
CA LEU A 23 13.05 4.83 1.93
C LEU A 23 13.63 3.99 0.78
N ASN A 24 13.46 4.40 -0.47
CA ASN A 24 13.99 3.71 -1.64
C ASN A 24 15.51 3.57 -1.61
N ASN A 25 16.22 4.63 -1.19
CA ASN A 25 17.67 4.59 -1.05
C ASN A 25 18.15 3.65 0.07
N MET A 26 17.37 3.50 1.14
CA MET A 26 17.68 2.58 2.22
C MET A 26 17.33 1.13 1.86
N LEU A 27 16.19 0.92 1.21
CA LEU A 27 15.67 -0.41 0.91
C LEU A 27 16.50 -1.14 -0.15
N SER A 28 17.09 -0.42 -1.11
CA SER A 28 17.99 -0.99 -2.11
C SER A 28 19.27 -1.57 -1.50
N VAL A 29 19.72 -1.04 -0.36
CA VAL A 29 20.92 -1.54 0.37
C VAL A 29 20.63 -2.84 1.15
N PHE A 30 19.38 -3.06 1.58
CA PHE A 30 19.02 -4.16 2.48
C PHE A 30 18.15 -5.25 1.84
N ASP A 31 17.97 -5.25 0.52
CA ASP A 31 17.04 -6.16 -0.18
C ASP A 31 15.59 -6.08 0.37
N LEU A 32 15.26 -4.92 0.94
CA LEU A 32 13.93 -4.60 1.48
C LEU A 32 13.01 -3.98 0.42
N GLU A 33 13.23 -4.26 -0.85
CA GLU A 33 12.47 -3.70 -1.99
C GLU A 33 10.98 -4.08 -2.00
N LYS A 34 10.54 -4.86 -1.03
CA LYS A 34 9.18 -5.36 -0.88
C LYS A 34 8.44 -4.47 0.10
N LEU A 35 7.84 -3.42 -0.43
CA LEU A 35 7.38 -2.25 0.31
C LEU A 35 6.19 -2.45 1.24
N TYR A 36 5.55 -3.62 1.31
CA TYR A 36 4.48 -3.84 2.27
C TYR A 36 4.76 -5.03 3.19
N ILE A 37 4.24 -4.96 4.42
CA ILE A 37 4.38 -6.01 5.42
C ILE A 37 3.10 -6.86 5.41
N PRO A 38 3.17 -8.14 4.99
CA PRO A 38 2.01 -9.02 4.97
C PRO A 38 1.64 -9.49 6.38
N PRO A 39 0.42 -9.97 6.60
CA PRO A 39 0.12 -10.77 7.77
C PRO A 39 0.88 -12.10 7.69
N GLN A 40 1.29 -12.65 8.82
CA GLN A 40 1.88 -13.98 8.89
C GLN A 40 0.77 -15.04 8.75
N LEU A 41 0.57 -15.52 7.53
CA LEU A 41 -0.42 -16.56 7.21
C LEU A 41 0.16 -17.97 7.40
N ASP A 42 1.47 -18.11 7.20
CA ASP A 42 2.22 -19.35 7.37
C ASP A 42 3.57 -19.04 8.04
N GLU A 43 3.77 -19.58 9.25
CA GLU A 43 5.00 -19.38 10.04
C GLU A 43 6.24 -19.98 9.37
N SER A 44 6.07 -21.00 8.52
CA SER A 44 7.16 -21.63 7.78
C SER A 44 7.68 -20.76 6.63
N GLN A 45 6.89 -19.76 6.22
CA GLN A 45 7.21 -18.83 5.15
C GLN A 45 7.82 -17.55 5.75
N GLY A 46 8.85 -17.03 5.12
CA GLY A 46 9.37 -15.70 5.46
C GLY A 46 8.44 -14.58 4.97
N LEU A 47 8.93 -13.33 5.08
CA LEU A 47 8.19 -12.16 4.60
C LEU A 47 7.69 -12.33 3.17
N TYR A 48 8.55 -12.74 2.25
CA TYR A 48 8.21 -12.89 0.84
C TYR A 48 7.17 -13.98 0.58
N GLY A 49 7.30 -15.14 1.24
CA GLY A 49 6.31 -16.21 1.08
C GLY A 49 4.93 -15.79 1.57
N ASN A 50 4.85 -15.07 2.70
CA ASN A 50 3.59 -14.53 3.20
C ASN A 50 3.01 -13.43 2.28
N GLN A 51 3.85 -12.60 1.63
CA GLN A 51 3.38 -11.68 0.59
C GLN A 51 2.69 -12.43 -0.55
N LEU A 52 3.31 -13.48 -1.09
CA LEU A 52 2.73 -14.28 -2.18
C LEU A 52 1.38 -14.89 -1.77
N LEU A 53 1.27 -15.42 -0.54
CA LEU A 53 0.01 -15.98 -0.05
C LEU A 53 -1.12 -14.94 0.03
N VAL A 54 -0.82 -13.73 0.48
CA VAL A 54 -1.81 -12.63 0.52
C VAL A 54 -2.20 -12.20 -0.88
N GLU A 55 -1.23 -12.05 -1.77
CA GLU A 55 -1.44 -11.65 -3.15
C GLU A 55 -2.31 -12.65 -3.92
N GLU A 56 -2.04 -13.94 -3.77
CA GLU A 56 -2.89 -14.99 -4.35
C GLU A 56 -4.31 -14.95 -3.79
N ALA A 57 -4.48 -14.65 -2.48
CA ALA A 57 -5.79 -14.49 -1.88
C ALA A 57 -6.55 -13.29 -2.46
N VAL A 58 -5.88 -12.14 -2.62
CA VAL A 58 -6.46 -10.93 -3.25
C VAL A 58 -6.82 -11.21 -4.70
N LEU A 59 -5.92 -11.83 -5.47
CA LEU A 59 -6.18 -12.18 -6.86
C LEU A 59 -7.40 -13.10 -7.00
N LYS A 60 -7.53 -14.09 -6.13
CA LYS A 60 -8.70 -14.98 -6.11
C LYS A 60 -10.01 -14.23 -5.81
N GLU A 61 -9.96 -13.21 -4.95
CA GLU A 61 -11.14 -12.42 -4.59
C GLU A 61 -11.61 -11.49 -5.72
N LEU A 62 -10.74 -11.16 -6.68
CA LEU A 62 -11.14 -10.44 -7.90
C LEU A 62 -12.13 -11.25 -8.75
N ASP A 63 -12.21 -12.57 -8.57
CA ASP A 63 -13.17 -13.48 -9.25
C ASP A 63 -13.19 -13.31 -10.79
N LEU A 64 -12.00 -13.25 -11.38
CA LEU A 64 -11.81 -13.01 -12.81
C LEU A 64 -12.46 -14.16 -13.63
N LYS A 65 -13.32 -13.81 -14.57
CA LYS A 65 -14.01 -14.77 -15.44
C LYS A 65 -13.11 -15.29 -16.56
N ASP A 66 -12.26 -14.45 -17.11
CA ASP A 66 -11.22 -14.79 -18.09
C ASP A 66 -9.87 -14.20 -17.62
N PRO A 67 -9.09 -14.94 -16.82
CA PRO A 67 -7.81 -14.42 -16.33
C PRO A 67 -6.84 -14.02 -17.45
N LYS A 68 -6.77 -14.77 -18.55
CA LYS A 68 -5.82 -14.52 -19.64
C LYS A 68 -6.19 -13.29 -20.47
N GLY A 69 -7.48 -13.03 -20.63
CA GLY A 69 -7.97 -11.85 -21.30
C GLY A 69 -8.14 -10.63 -20.38
N SER A 70 -7.81 -10.77 -19.07
CA SER A 70 -8.05 -9.71 -18.11
C SER A 70 -7.06 -8.56 -18.24
N HIS A 71 -7.55 -7.36 -17.97
CA HIS A 71 -6.75 -6.16 -17.76
C HIS A 71 -7.03 -5.61 -16.37
N LEU A 72 -6.04 -5.65 -15.49
CA LEU A 72 -6.14 -5.23 -14.09
C LEU A 72 -5.53 -3.86 -13.86
N LEU A 73 -6.02 -3.15 -12.84
CA LEU A 73 -5.45 -1.90 -12.36
C LEU A 73 -4.79 -2.11 -10.99
N ASP A 74 -3.51 -1.81 -10.88
CA ASP A 74 -2.72 -1.79 -9.64
C ASP A 74 -2.62 -0.34 -9.14
N MET A 75 -3.30 -0.04 -8.04
CA MET A 75 -3.34 1.30 -7.47
C MET A 75 -2.26 1.44 -6.40
N GLY A 76 -1.23 2.24 -6.70
CA GLY A 76 -0.03 2.35 -5.86
C GLY A 76 0.93 1.20 -6.11
N CYS A 77 1.24 0.93 -7.38
CA CYS A 77 2.01 -0.24 -7.83
C CYS A 77 3.47 -0.28 -7.34
N GLY A 78 3.98 0.82 -6.77
CA GLY A 78 5.38 0.91 -6.37
C GLY A 78 6.33 0.59 -7.53
N ARG A 79 7.22 -0.39 -7.34
CA ARG A 79 8.16 -0.89 -8.36
C ARG A 79 7.59 -2.04 -9.21
N GLY A 80 6.27 -2.26 -9.18
CA GLY A 80 5.59 -3.20 -10.08
C GLY A 80 5.66 -4.68 -9.69
N ARG A 81 6.15 -5.03 -8.51
CA ARG A 81 6.33 -6.44 -8.11
C ARG A 81 5.00 -7.21 -8.04
N VAL A 82 3.97 -6.64 -7.44
CA VAL A 82 2.64 -7.27 -7.36
C VAL A 82 1.99 -7.34 -8.74
N SER A 83 2.11 -6.28 -9.53
CA SER A 83 1.68 -6.27 -10.93
C SER A 83 2.31 -7.40 -11.74
N TYR A 84 3.62 -7.61 -11.60
CA TYR A 84 4.34 -8.73 -12.24
C TYR A 84 3.80 -10.09 -11.78
N HIS A 85 3.59 -10.27 -10.48
CA HIS A 85 3.07 -11.51 -9.92
C HIS A 85 1.66 -11.81 -10.49
N PHE A 86 0.77 -10.82 -10.49
CA PHE A 86 -0.58 -10.99 -11.02
C PHE A 86 -0.59 -11.25 -12.54
N ALA A 87 0.21 -10.51 -13.32
CA ALA A 87 0.34 -10.77 -14.75
C ALA A 87 0.92 -12.17 -15.04
N THR A 88 1.81 -12.65 -14.17
CA THR A 88 2.38 -14.02 -14.31
C THR A 88 1.33 -15.08 -14.03
N LEU A 89 0.55 -14.94 -12.94
CA LEU A 89 -0.47 -15.92 -12.55
C LEU A 89 -1.66 -15.94 -13.50
N THR A 90 -2.10 -14.77 -13.97
CA THR A 90 -3.27 -14.67 -14.87
C THR A 90 -2.93 -14.91 -16.33
N GLY A 91 -1.73 -14.52 -16.76
CA GLY A 91 -1.38 -14.38 -18.17
C GLY A 91 -1.99 -13.13 -18.84
N GLY A 92 -2.72 -12.29 -18.08
CA GLY A 92 -3.36 -11.05 -18.52
C GLY A 92 -2.43 -9.83 -18.45
N GLN A 93 -3.03 -8.66 -18.58
CA GLN A 93 -2.34 -7.36 -18.51
C GLN A 93 -2.58 -6.69 -17.15
N VAL A 94 -1.60 -5.91 -16.70
CA VAL A 94 -1.73 -5.04 -15.52
C VAL A 94 -1.24 -3.64 -15.87
N SER A 95 -2.09 -2.64 -15.65
CA SER A 95 -1.69 -1.24 -15.61
C SER A 95 -1.50 -0.83 -14.16
N GLY A 96 -0.38 -0.19 -13.86
CA GLY A 96 -0.11 0.33 -12.52
C GLY A 96 0.20 1.83 -12.55
N TYR A 97 -0.16 2.53 -11.49
CA TYR A 97 0.29 3.90 -11.28
C TYR A 97 0.79 4.11 -9.86
N ASN A 98 1.73 5.02 -9.71
CA ASN A 98 2.34 5.39 -8.44
C ASN A 98 2.79 6.84 -8.47
N ILE A 99 2.84 7.48 -7.29
CA ILE A 99 3.19 8.89 -7.16
C ILE A 99 4.68 9.17 -7.38
N ASP A 100 5.56 8.22 -7.05
CA ASP A 100 7.01 8.39 -7.15
C ASP A 100 7.53 8.01 -8.56
N PRO A 101 8.04 8.99 -9.34
CA PRO A 101 8.55 8.72 -10.68
C PRO A 101 9.74 7.76 -10.70
N ASN A 102 10.57 7.72 -9.65
CA ASN A 102 11.73 6.80 -9.60
C ASN A 102 11.27 5.34 -9.43
N GLN A 103 10.19 5.12 -8.68
CA GLN A 103 9.60 3.79 -8.57
C GLN A 103 8.98 3.34 -9.89
N ILE A 104 8.32 4.24 -10.61
CA ILE A 104 7.75 3.97 -11.93
C ILE A 104 8.85 3.66 -12.96
N GLU A 105 9.93 4.43 -12.99
CA GLU A 105 11.09 4.14 -13.85
C GLU A 105 11.64 2.73 -13.56
N SER A 106 11.85 2.40 -12.28
CA SER A 106 12.29 1.06 -11.86
C SER A 106 11.31 -0.05 -12.27
N ALA A 107 9.99 0.21 -12.21
CA ALA A 107 8.98 -0.76 -12.61
C ALA A 107 8.99 -1.00 -14.13
N ILE A 108 9.19 0.04 -14.93
CA ILE A 108 9.29 -0.04 -16.40
C ILE A 108 10.55 -0.83 -16.79
N ASP A 109 11.70 -0.51 -16.19
CA ASP A 109 12.97 -1.19 -16.47
C ASP A 109 12.87 -2.67 -16.11
N TRP A 110 12.31 -2.98 -14.95
CA TRP A 110 12.11 -4.37 -14.52
C TRP A 110 11.14 -5.14 -15.42
N ALA A 111 10.06 -4.51 -15.88
CA ALA A 111 9.16 -5.13 -16.85
C ALA A 111 9.87 -5.48 -18.16
N ALA A 112 10.79 -4.62 -18.60
CA ALA A 112 11.61 -4.87 -19.79
C ALA A 112 12.62 -6.02 -19.57
N GLU A 113 13.31 -6.04 -18.43
CA GLU A 113 14.22 -7.13 -18.04
C GLU A 113 13.51 -8.48 -17.97
N CYS A 114 12.29 -8.51 -17.44
CA CYS A 114 11.44 -9.69 -17.36
C CYS A 114 10.75 -10.05 -18.69
N ARG A 115 10.91 -9.26 -19.73
CA ARG A 115 10.25 -9.41 -21.05
C ARG A 115 8.72 -9.42 -20.95
N MET A 116 8.18 -8.52 -20.12
CA MET A 116 6.75 -8.36 -19.89
C MET A 116 6.22 -6.96 -20.25
N SER A 117 6.97 -6.16 -20.99
CA SER A 117 6.55 -4.80 -21.39
C SER A 117 5.29 -4.76 -22.27
N ASP A 118 4.89 -5.89 -22.83
CA ASP A 118 3.63 -6.07 -23.56
C ASP A 118 2.42 -6.28 -22.64
N ARG A 119 2.64 -6.59 -21.37
CA ARG A 119 1.60 -6.90 -20.38
C ARG A 119 1.62 -6.00 -19.15
N LEU A 120 2.73 -5.34 -18.87
CA LEU A 120 2.91 -4.45 -17.73
C LEU A 120 3.07 -3.00 -18.21
N HIS A 121 2.15 -2.14 -17.79
CA HIS A 121 2.11 -0.75 -18.20
C HIS A 121 2.10 0.15 -16.96
N PHE A 122 3.15 0.95 -16.78
CA PHE A 122 3.31 1.79 -15.60
C PHE A 122 3.32 3.27 -15.95
N LYS A 123 2.68 4.09 -15.12
CA LYS A 123 2.72 5.54 -15.24
C LYS A 123 2.78 6.24 -13.89
N VAL A 124 3.35 7.44 -13.88
CA VAL A 124 3.24 8.32 -12.71
C VAL A 124 1.80 8.81 -12.61
N GLY A 125 1.24 8.78 -11.40
CA GLY A 125 -0.12 9.24 -11.14
C GLY A 125 -0.35 9.47 -9.65
N ASN A 126 -1.33 10.31 -9.34
CA ASN A 126 -1.69 10.66 -7.97
C ASN A 126 -3.12 10.18 -7.69
N HIS A 127 -3.36 9.56 -6.53
CA HIS A 127 -4.69 9.11 -6.12
C HIS A 127 -5.72 10.25 -5.97
N HIS A 128 -5.26 11.49 -5.71
CA HIS A 128 -6.11 12.67 -5.60
C HIS A 128 -6.51 13.29 -6.95
N GLU A 129 -6.01 12.72 -8.04
CA GLU A 129 -6.36 13.14 -9.40
C GLU A 129 -7.28 12.11 -10.05
N PRO A 130 -8.16 12.50 -10.97
CA PRO A 130 -8.99 11.56 -11.71
C PRO A 130 -8.16 10.54 -12.47
N LEU A 131 -8.57 9.27 -12.42
CA LEU A 131 -7.91 8.20 -13.16
C LEU A 131 -8.00 8.43 -14.68
N GLU A 132 -6.87 8.60 -15.34
CA GLU A 132 -6.77 8.85 -16.77
C GLU A 132 -7.04 7.59 -17.62
N TYR A 133 -8.13 6.89 -17.30
CA TYR A 133 -8.60 5.72 -18.04
C TYR A 133 -10.05 5.89 -18.43
N GLU A 134 -10.44 5.28 -19.54
CA GLU A 134 -11.84 5.26 -19.99
C GLU A 134 -12.73 4.46 -19.04
N SER A 135 -14.03 4.77 -19.06
CA SER A 135 -15.02 4.01 -18.28
C SER A 135 -15.05 2.55 -18.74
N GLY A 136 -15.11 1.63 -17.79
CA GLY A 136 -15.21 0.20 -18.09
C GLY A 136 -13.97 -0.40 -18.74
N THR A 137 -12.78 0.10 -18.43
CA THR A 137 -11.50 -0.40 -18.95
C THR A 137 -11.10 -1.72 -18.27
N PHE A 138 -11.23 -1.81 -16.94
CA PHE A 138 -10.59 -2.87 -16.16
C PHE A 138 -11.54 -3.99 -15.75
N ASP A 139 -11.03 -5.22 -15.79
CA ASP A 139 -11.70 -6.43 -15.32
C ASP A 139 -11.57 -6.64 -13.81
N GLY A 140 -10.72 -5.84 -13.15
CA GLY A 140 -10.54 -5.77 -11.71
C GLY A 140 -9.53 -4.69 -11.33
N CYS A 141 -9.59 -4.20 -10.09
CA CYS A 141 -8.54 -3.37 -9.53
C CYS A 141 -8.15 -3.84 -8.13
N PHE A 142 -6.92 -3.52 -7.74
CA PHE A 142 -6.40 -3.94 -6.45
C PHE A 142 -5.40 -2.92 -5.88
N SER A 143 -5.18 -3.01 -4.55
CA SER A 143 -4.17 -2.23 -3.86
C SER A 143 -3.62 -2.96 -2.64
N PHE A 144 -2.37 -2.64 -2.27
CA PHE A 144 -1.70 -3.18 -1.10
C PHE A 144 -1.04 -2.04 -0.32
N GLN A 145 -1.63 -1.63 0.81
CA GLN A 145 -1.14 -0.58 1.71
C GLN A 145 -0.79 0.73 0.97
N ALA A 146 -1.64 1.15 0.04
CA ALA A 146 -1.32 2.21 -0.92
C ALA A 146 -2.41 3.24 -1.19
N VAL A 147 -3.66 3.03 -0.76
CA VAL A 147 -4.78 3.89 -1.19
C VAL A 147 -5.44 4.62 -0.02
N TRP A 148 -6.20 3.93 0.81
CA TRP A 148 -7.10 4.56 1.78
C TRP A 148 -6.42 5.44 2.83
N PRO A 149 -5.21 5.13 3.33
CA PRO A 149 -4.52 5.95 4.32
C PRO A 149 -4.01 7.31 3.81
N PHE A 150 -4.25 7.65 2.56
CA PHE A 150 -3.81 8.90 1.94
C PHE A 150 -4.95 9.88 1.67
N PHE A 151 -6.21 9.47 1.89
CA PHE A 151 -7.39 10.31 1.67
C PHE A 151 -7.92 10.91 2.97
N LYS A 152 -8.38 12.15 2.90
CA LYS A 152 -9.30 12.70 3.90
C LYS A 152 -10.68 12.07 3.70
N LYS A 153 -11.47 12.03 4.76
CA LYS A 153 -12.80 11.39 4.72
C LYS A 153 -13.72 11.99 3.66
N GLU A 154 -13.58 13.28 3.42
CA GLU A 154 -14.36 14.05 2.44
C GLU A 154 -14.02 13.71 0.99
N GLU A 155 -12.84 13.14 0.74
CA GLU A 155 -12.33 12.83 -0.58
C GLU A 155 -12.67 11.39 -1.02
N LEU A 156 -13.09 10.53 -0.07
CA LEU A 156 -13.34 9.11 -0.32
C LEU A 156 -14.39 8.86 -1.41
N ASP A 157 -15.46 9.67 -1.45
CA ASP A 157 -16.57 9.48 -2.38
C ASP A 157 -16.16 9.73 -3.82
N GLU A 158 -15.35 10.76 -4.05
CA GLU A 158 -14.85 11.10 -5.39
C GLU A 158 -13.93 10.00 -5.92
N HIS A 159 -13.00 9.54 -5.10
CA HIS A 159 -12.11 8.45 -5.47
C HIS A 159 -12.86 7.13 -5.71
N ALA A 160 -13.80 6.77 -4.84
CA ALA A 160 -14.63 5.57 -5.00
C ALA A 160 -15.48 5.62 -6.28
N ALA A 161 -16.04 6.80 -6.62
CA ALA A 161 -16.80 6.99 -7.85
C ALA A 161 -15.92 6.83 -9.10
N ASP A 162 -14.68 7.31 -9.05
CA ASP A 162 -13.74 7.16 -10.16
C ASP A 162 -13.28 5.72 -10.35
N MET A 163 -13.01 5.01 -9.25
CA MET A 163 -12.76 3.55 -9.27
C MET A 163 -13.95 2.80 -9.89
N TYR A 164 -15.17 3.14 -9.48
CA TYR A 164 -16.38 2.54 -10.05
C TYR A 164 -16.49 2.79 -11.54
N ARG A 165 -16.17 3.98 -12.00
CA ARG A 165 -16.20 4.39 -13.41
C ARG A 165 -15.29 3.52 -14.27
N VAL A 166 -14.04 3.33 -13.87
CA VAL A 166 -13.04 2.61 -14.68
C VAL A 166 -13.21 1.10 -14.70
N LEU A 167 -13.94 0.52 -13.74
CA LEU A 167 -14.24 -0.90 -13.70
C LEU A 167 -15.40 -1.27 -14.65
N LYS A 168 -15.30 -2.45 -15.26
CA LYS A 168 -16.40 -3.07 -16.02
C LYS A 168 -17.53 -3.52 -15.08
N PRO A 169 -18.79 -3.61 -15.56
CA PRO A 169 -19.85 -4.27 -14.80
C PRO A 169 -19.45 -5.72 -14.43
N GLY A 170 -19.70 -6.12 -13.19
CA GLY A 170 -19.30 -7.41 -12.64
C GLY A 170 -17.84 -7.49 -12.16
N ALA A 171 -17.03 -6.49 -12.43
CA ALA A 171 -15.65 -6.43 -11.96
C ALA A 171 -15.57 -6.08 -10.46
N ARG A 172 -14.45 -6.48 -9.82
CA ARG A 172 -14.23 -6.24 -8.40
C ARG A 172 -12.99 -5.38 -8.13
N TYR A 173 -13.10 -4.62 -7.06
CA TYR A 173 -11.97 -4.09 -6.32
C TYR A 173 -11.66 -5.04 -5.15
N ALA A 174 -10.38 -5.36 -4.92
CA ALA A 174 -9.92 -6.13 -3.77
C ALA A 174 -8.64 -5.54 -3.21
N CYS A 175 -8.56 -5.35 -1.90
CA CYS A 175 -7.40 -4.75 -1.28
C CYS A 175 -6.94 -5.46 0.01
N SER A 176 -5.71 -5.14 0.38
CA SER A 176 -5.12 -5.42 1.69
C SER A 176 -4.50 -4.11 2.19
N GLU A 177 -5.19 -3.41 3.10
CA GLU A 177 -4.87 -2.03 3.47
C GLU A 177 -4.74 -1.83 4.97
N TYR A 178 -3.91 -0.84 5.36
CA TYR A 178 -3.89 -0.36 6.72
C TYR A 178 -5.21 0.36 7.04
N LEU A 179 -5.88 -0.08 8.09
CA LEU A 179 -7.08 0.57 8.63
C LEU A 179 -7.09 0.50 10.18
N LEU A 180 -7.68 1.50 10.81
CA LEU A 180 -8.04 1.42 12.23
C LEU A 180 -9.17 0.43 12.40
N THR A 181 -9.12 -0.36 13.47
CA THR A 181 -10.24 -1.25 13.79
C THR A 181 -11.32 -0.51 14.57
N PRO A 182 -12.54 -1.07 14.70
CA PRO A 182 -13.60 -0.50 15.56
C PRO A 182 -13.24 -0.44 17.05
N HIS A 183 -12.12 -1.05 17.48
CA HIS A 183 -11.64 -0.99 18.86
C HIS A 183 -10.75 0.23 19.14
N PHE A 184 -10.36 0.98 18.12
CA PHE A 184 -9.60 2.22 18.30
C PHE A 184 -10.51 3.29 18.89
N ASP A 185 -10.05 3.90 19.96
CA ASP A 185 -10.78 4.95 20.68
C ASP A 185 -9.91 6.22 20.74
N TRP A 186 -10.40 7.31 20.16
CA TRP A 186 -9.72 8.60 20.14
C TRP A 186 -9.65 9.28 21.50
N ASP A 187 -10.50 8.90 22.47
CA ASP A 187 -10.48 9.39 23.84
C ASP A 187 -9.50 8.60 24.72
N ASN A 188 -8.93 7.50 24.23
CA ASN A 188 -7.90 6.72 24.90
C ASN A 188 -6.50 7.24 24.57
N GLU A 189 -5.81 7.82 25.55
CA GLU A 189 -4.47 8.39 25.39
C GLU A 189 -3.43 7.38 24.91
N GLU A 190 -3.51 6.11 25.31
CA GLU A 190 -2.60 5.05 24.86
C GLU A 190 -2.79 4.75 23.37
N HIS A 191 -4.04 4.62 22.91
CA HIS A 191 -4.34 4.41 21.48
C HIS A 191 -3.81 5.56 20.62
N VAL A 192 -4.06 6.80 21.06
CA VAL A 192 -3.59 8.01 20.33
C VAL A 192 -2.07 8.09 20.32
N THR A 193 -1.41 7.72 21.41
CA THR A 193 0.06 7.71 21.49
C THR A 193 0.66 6.68 20.54
N LEU A 194 0.14 5.46 20.53
CA LEU A 194 0.58 4.41 19.60
C LEU A 194 0.34 4.83 18.13
N HIS A 195 -0.83 5.37 17.84
CA HIS A 195 -1.20 5.86 16.51
C HIS A 195 -0.21 6.92 16.00
N LYS A 196 0.08 7.96 16.80
CA LYS A 196 1.04 9.01 16.44
C LYS A 196 2.46 8.48 16.21
N ALA A 197 2.84 7.40 16.90
CA ALA A 197 4.15 6.81 16.77
C ALA A 197 4.28 5.94 15.51
N PHE A 198 3.27 5.16 15.14
CA PHE A 198 3.37 4.27 13.99
C PHE A 198 2.96 4.89 12.66
N LEU A 199 2.02 5.83 12.63
CA LEU A 199 1.48 6.38 11.38
C LEU A 199 2.56 6.91 10.42
N PRO A 200 3.56 7.67 10.89
CA PRO A 200 4.63 8.17 10.00
C PRO A 200 5.45 7.05 9.35
N THR A 201 5.53 5.86 9.96
CA THR A 201 6.30 4.74 9.42
C THR A 201 5.59 4.02 8.27
N LEU A 202 4.31 4.27 8.10
CA LEU A 202 3.50 3.75 7.00
C LEU A 202 3.45 4.72 5.80
N ALA A 203 4.15 5.85 5.88
CA ALA A 203 3.97 7.00 4.97
C ALA A 203 2.51 7.51 4.89
N ALA A 204 1.65 7.05 5.78
CA ALA A 204 0.23 7.40 5.80
C ALA A 204 0.04 8.82 6.33
N THR A 205 -0.84 9.57 5.70
CA THR A 205 -1.20 10.93 6.12
C THR A 205 -2.49 10.94 6.93
N GLN A 206 -3.33 9.92 6.75
CA GLN A 206 -4.65 9.80 7.35
C GLN A 206 -4.86 8.38 7.92
N SER A 207 -5.95 8.22 8.67
CA SER A 207 -6.39 6.92 9.16
C SER A 207 -7.88 6.77 8.99
N MET A 208 -8.28 5.68 8.35
CA MET A 208 -9.67 5.36 8.05
C MET A 208 -10.14 4.15 8.83
N TYR A 209 -11.45 4.12 9.09
CA TYR A 209 -12.11 2.93 9.53
C TYR A 209 -12.67 2.14 8.34
N PRO A 210 -12.75 0.81 8.42
CA PRO A 210 -13.38 0.01 7.36
C PRO A 210 -14.80 0.46 7.01
N ALA A 211 -15.55 0.93 8.00
CA ALA A 211 -16.90 1.44 7.80
C ALA A 211 -16.96 2.69 6.91
N ASP A 212 -16.00 3.60 7.05
CA ASP A 212 -15.95 4.83 6.22
C ASP A 212 -15.64 4.47 4.77
N VAL A 213 -14.66 3.58 4.55
CA VAL A 213 -14.28 3.10 3.22
C VAL A 213 -15.43 2.33 2.56
N CYS A 214 -16.06 1.40 3.29
CA CYS A 214 -17.20 0.64 2.75
C CYS A 214 -18.37 1.56 2.40
N ALA A 215 -18.68 2.54 3.24
CA ALA A 215 -19.76 3.48 2.98
C ALA A 215 -19.50 4.35 1.72
N ALA A 216 -18.24 4.78 1.49
CA ALA A 216 -17.88 5.50 0.28
C ALA A 216 -18.02 4.62 -0.98
N LEU A 217 -17.54 3.36 -0.90
CA LEU A 217 -17.72 2.40 -2.00
C LEU A 217 -19.19 2.12 -2.30
N GLU A 218 -20.04 1.96 -1.27
CA GLU A 218 -21.48 1.75 -1.44
C GLU A 218 -22.16 2.97 -2.06
N ARG A 219 -21.81 4.20 -1.65
CA ARG A 219 -22.33 5.44 -2.26
C ARG A 219 -21.94 5.56 -3.74
N ALA A 220 -20.74 5.07 -4.12
CA ALA A 220 -20.32 5.00 -5.51
C ALA A 220 -21.09 3.94 -6.34
N GLY A 221 -21.82 3.03 -5.69
CA GLY A 221 -22.61 1.99 -6.33
C GLY A 221 -22.04 0.57 -6.22
N PHE A 222 -20.94 0.38 -5.51
CA PHE A 222 -20.41 -0.95 -5.25
C PHE A 222 -21.29 -1.74 -4.26
N ARG A 223 -21.27 -3.06 -4.39
CA ARG A 223 -21.75 -4.00 -3.39
C ARG A 223 -20.56 -4.54 -2.61
N ILE A 224 -20.54 -4.36 -1.31
CA ILE A 224 -19.48 -4.92 -0.47
C ILE A 224 -19.66 -6.44 -0.41
N VAL A 225 -18.60 -7.17 -0.81
CA VAL A 225 -18.53 -8.64 -0.79
C VAL A 225 -17.83 -9.13 0.47
N LEU A 226 -16.79 -8.41 0.88
CA LEU A 226 -16.00 -8.70 2.07
C LEU A 226 -15.54 -7.38 2.72
N SER A 227 -15.61 -7.32 4.04
CA SER A 227 -14.86 -6.36 4.86
C SER A 227 -14.50 -7.08 6.16
N ALA A 228 -13.22 -7.43 6.32
CA ALA A 228 -12.78 -8.23 7.46
C ALA A 228 -11.31 -7.96 7.80
N PRO A 229 -10.91 -8.13 9.07
CA PRO A 229 -9.50 -8.11 9.45
C PRO A 229 -8.74 -9.24 8.74
N SER A 230 -7.42 -9.08 8.64
CA SER A 230 -6.54 -10.12 8.13
C SER A 230 -6.63 -11.40 8.98
N LYS A 231 -6.40 -12.56 8.36
CA LYS A 231 -6.42 -13.86 9.06
C LYS A 231 -5.19 -14.08 9.95
N GLY A 232 -4.11 -13.34 9.71
CA GLY A 232 -2.88 -13.34 10.48
C GLY A 232 -2.52 -11.92 10.89
N ALA A 233 -1.55 -11.80 11.78
CA ALA A 233 -1.01 -10.50 12.20
C ALA A 233 0.30 -10.21 11.47
N ALA A 234 0.63 -8.95 11.25
CA ALA A 234 1.89 -8.53 10.65
C ALA A 234 3.03 -8.42 11.69
N TRP A 235 2.70 -8.19 12.96
CA TRP A 235 3.69 -7.97 14.01
C TRP A 235 4.73 -9.09 14.16
N PRO A 236 4.46 -10.40 13.95
CA PRO A 236 5.50 -11.41 14.09
C PRO A 236 6.62 -11.26 13.06
N ILE A 237 6.25 -10.81 11.83
CA ILE A 237 7.22 -10.51 10.76
C ILE A 237 8.03 -9.26 11.13
N CYS A 238 7.40 -8.24 11.70
CA CYS A 238 8.08 -7.05 12.19
C CYS A 238 9.11 -7.39 13.29
N GLU A 239 8.74 -8.22 14.26
CA GLU A 239 9.63 -8.65 15.35
C GLU A 239 10.84 -9.45 14.82
N GLN A 240 10.65 -10.36 13.86
CA GLN A 240 11.75 -11.09 13.24
C GLN A 240 12.78 -10.17 12.56
N LYS A 241 12.34 -9.06 11.99
CA LYS A 241 13.23 -8.08 11.33
C LYS A 241 13.89 -7.12 12.30
N ARG A 242 13.31 -6.91 13.50
CA ARG A 242 13.85 -6.00 14.52
C ARG A 242 15.30 -6.31 14.87
N ASP A 243 15.63 -7.57 15.10
CA ASP A 243 16.99 -7.97 15.51
C ASP A 243 18.02 -7.71 14.39
N LEU A 244 17.63 -7.89 13.13
CA LEU A 244 18.47 -7.56 11.97
C LEU A 244 18.74 -6.04 11.90
N ILE A 245 17.73 -5.22 12.12
CA ILE A 245 17.83 -3.75 12.14
C ILE A 245 18.74 -3.31 13.29
N LEU A 246 18.57 -3.86 14.48
CA LEU A 246 19.39 -3.55 15.66
C LEU A 246 20.88 -3.90 15.47
N HIS A 247 21.18 -5.02 14.83
CA HIS A 247 22.57 -5.40 14.51
C HIS A 247 23.17 -4.49 13.42
N GLY A 248 22.40 -4.17 12.39
CA GLY A 248 22.81 -3.25 11.32
C GLY A 248 23.08 -1.84 11.81
N ARG A 249 22.39 -1.38 12.85
CA ARG A 249 22.50 -0.03 13.41
C ARG A 249 23.91 0.31 13.90
N ARG A 250 24.63 -0.64 14.51
CA ARG A 250 26.02 -0.42 14.95
C ARG A 250 26.96 -0.14 13.77
N VAL A 251 26.73 -0.84 12.67
CA VAL A 251 27.51 -0.64 11.45
C VAL A 251 27.19 0.72 10.84
N ILE A 252 25.92 1.09 10.79
CA ILE A 252 25.46 2.38 10.25
C ILE A 252 26.04 3.53 11.04
N ARG A 253 26.00 3.51 12.38
CA ARG A 253 26.62 4.52 13.23
C ARG A 253 28.13 4.67 12.98
N ALA A 254 28.83 3.56 12.79
CA ALA A 254 30.25 3.60 12.48
C ALA A 254 30.51 4.25 11.10
N LEU A 255 29.67 3.97 10.10
CA LEU A 255 29.76 4.55 8.76
C LEU A 255 29.38 6.03 8.74
N GLU A 256 28.41 6.46 9.52
CA GLU A 256 28.06 7.87 9.70
C GLU A 256 29.17 8.65 10.42
N ALA A 257 29.77 8.07 11.47
CA ALA A 257 30.87 8.70 12.20
C ALA A 257 32.08 9.00 11.30
N VAL A 258 32.33 8.17 10.29
CA VAL A 258 33.39 8.39 9.28
C VAL A 258 32.87 9.08 8.01
N ARG A 259 31.63 9.60 8.03
CA ARG A 259 30.97 10.34 6.93
C ARG A 259 30.84 9.57 5.61
N ILE A 260 30.76 8.25 5.68
CA ILE A 260 30.43 7.41 4.53
C ILE A 260 28.92 7.42 4.28
N LEU A 261 28.12 7.42 5.36
CA LEU A 261 26.67 7.59 5.30
C LEU A 261 26.26 8.97 5.85
N PRO A 262 25.19 9.56 5.31
CA PRO A 262 24.65 10.81 5.83
C PRO A 262 23.89 10.58 7.17
N PRO A 263 23.83 11.59 8.07
CA PRO A 263 23.24 11.45 9.42
C PRO A 263 21.76 11.06 9.44
N TRP A 264 21.01 11.35 8.38
CA TRP A 264 19.58 11.04 8.31
C TRP A 264 19.28 9.53 8.23
N VAL A 265 20.28 8.68 7.94
CA VAL A 265 20.08 7.22 7.87
C VAL A 265 19.76 6.66 9.25
N GLU A 266 20.48 7.07 10.29
CA GLU A 266 20.20 6.66 11.68
C GLU A 266 18.83 7.20 12.16
N GLU A 267 18.51 8.46 11.87
CA GLU A 267 17.21 9.05 12.21
C GLU A 267 16.05 8.27 11.58
N SER A 268 16.19 7.86 10.31
CA SER A 268 15.19 7.05 9.62
C SER A 268 15.05 5.67 10.23
N LEU A 269 16.15 5.05 10.67
CA LEU A 269 16.11 3.76 11.39
C LEU A 269 15.45 3.89 12.75
N ASP A 270 15.66 4.99 13.46
CA ASP A 270 15.01 5.27 14.75
C ASP A 270 13.49 5.39 14.56
N LEU A 271 13.06 6.10 13.54
CA LEU A 271 11.65 6.21 13.18
C LEU A 271 11.04 4.84 12.88
N LEU A 272 11.67 4.07 11.99
CA LEU A 272 11.20 2.73 11.61
C LEU A 272 11.16 1.76 12.80
N GLN A 273 12.13 1.84 13.71
CA GLN A 273 12.16 0.98 14.90
C GLN A 273 11.05 1.36 15.89
N SER A 274 10.97 2.63 16.29
CA SER A 274 9.98 3.11 17.26
C SER A 274 8.56 2.93 16.74
N GLY A 275 8.33 3.23 15.46
CA GLY A 275 7.04 3.02 14.82
C GLY A 275 6.68 1.55 14.66
N GLY A 276 7.65 0.67 14.37
CA GLY A 276 7.44 -0.77 14.32
C GLY A 276 7.08 -1.38 15.68
N GLU A 277 7.67 -0.87 16.77
CA GLU A 277 7.30 -1.26 18.14
C GLU A 277 5.87 -0.78 18.48
N ALA A 278 5.54 0.47 18.18
CA ALA A 278 4.20 1.02 18.37
C ALA A 278 3.16 0.28 17.52
N TRP A 279 3.50 -0.05 16.28
CA TRP A 279 2.68 -0.87 15.41
C TRP A 279 2.40 -2.25 16.03
N THR A 280 3.44 -2.94 16.49
CA THR A 280 3.32 -4.25 17.14
C THR A 280 2.35 -4.21 18.32
N LEU A 281 2.43 -3.16 19.15
CA LEU A 281 1.53 -2.98 20.28
C LEU A 281 0.09 -2.68 19.83
N ALA A 282 -0.09 -1.83 18.82
CA ALA A 282 -1.39 -1.49 18.26
C ALA A 282 -2.11 -2.71 17.67
N GLU A 283 -1.39 -3.55 16.93
CA GLU A 283 -1.95 -4.76 16.35
C GLU A 283 -2.27 -5.84 17.41
N LYS A 284 -1.38 -6.01 18.41
CA LYS A 284 -1.65 -6.88 19.59
C LYS A 284 -2.86 -6.42 20.39
N ALA A 285 -3.05 -5.12 20.53
CA ALA A 285 -4.24 -4.52 21.15
C ALA A 285 -5.48 -4.57 20.23
N LYS A 286 -5.32 -4.98 18.98
CA LYS A 286 -6.36 -5.04 17.94
C LYS A 286 -7.01 -3.68 17.64
N ILE A 287 -6.29 -2.59 17.81
CA ILE A 287 -6.77 -1.23 17.51
C ILE A 287 -6.44 -0.79 16.09
N ALA A 288 -5.56 -1.50 15.41
CA ALA A 288 -5.22 -1.29 14.00
C ALA A 288 -4.95 -2.63 13.31
N ASP A 289 -5.14 -2.70 12.00
CA ASP A 289 -4.82 -3.85 11.15
C ASP A 289 -4.11 -3.35 9.88
N LEU A 290 -2.91 -3.84 9.62
CA LEU A 290 -2.09 -3.44 8.47
C LEU A 290 -2.62 -4.03 7.15
N ASN A 291 -3.44 -5.07 7.24
CA ASN A 291 -3.85 -5.88 6.11
C ASN A 291 -5.36 -6.13 6.09
N TRP A 292 -6.15 -5.13 6.53
CA TRP A 292 -7.60 -5.25 6.45
C TRP A 292 -8.06 -5.52 5.01
N ARG A 293 -8.93 -6.49 4.84
CA ARG A 293 -9.40 -6.92 3.53
C ARG A 293 -10.75 -6.30 3.21
N ILE A 294 -10.82 -5.63 2.07
CA ILE A 294 -12.09 -5.17 1.49
C ILE A 294 -12.19 -5.71 0.07
N VAL A 295 -13.35 -6.27 -0.25
CA VAL A 295 -13.71 -6.67 -1.61
C VAL A 295 -15.05 -6.02 -1.93
N ALA A 296 -15.08 -5.26 -3.01
CA ALA A 296 -16.26 -4.56 -3.49
C ALA A 296 -16.51 -4.90 -4.96
N GLU A 297 -17.74 -5.21 -5.32
CA GLU A 297 -18.14 -5.62 -6.68
C GLU A 297 -18.98 -4.51 -7.33
N LYS A 298 -18.64 -4.14 -8.55
CA LYS A 298 -19.52 -3.35 -9.40
C LYS A 298 -20.61 -4.27 -9.94
N PRO A 299 -21.89 -4.07 -9.55
CA PRO A 299 -22.99 -4.93 -10.01
C PRO A 299 -23.08 -5.01 -11.54
N LEU A 300 -23.57 -6.14 -12.03
CA LEU A 300 -24.06 -6.21 -13.41
C LEU A 300 -25.25 -5.27 -13.54
N ALA A 301 -25.30 -4.47 -14.58
CA ALA A 301 -26.40 -3.54 -14.85
C ALA A 301 -27.72 -4.26 -15.11
#